data_b2e74e60b9056ef5c7470df5ebd22bb9
#
_entry.id   b2e74e60b9056ef5c7470df5ebd22bb9
#
_cell.length_a   1.000
_cell.length_b   1.000
_cell.length_c   1.000
_cell.angle_alpha   90.00
_cell.angle_beta   90.00
_cell.angle_gamma   90.00
#
_symmetry.space_group_name_H-M   'P 1'
#
loop_
_entity.id
_entity.type
_entity.pdbx_description
1 polymer ?
#
loop_
_entity_poly.entity_id
_entity_poly.type
_entity_poly.pdbx_seq_one_letter_code
_entity_poly.pdbx_strand_id
1 'polypeptide(L)'
;KNLKIFIIVVVVILVLAAVTMGIYVFAKVGLINIDKDGKVDPDYTLAPEDEFDDMYDTADTSGLDALITAWAKNGGTKYSSKNVINVLLIGVDDAESNSGRSDALILFSLNKRTKKITLVSFLRDSYTYMNIPDAARNPERCCKLNHSYRWGGYPVLIETLENDYKIEIDHYISVDFKSFPKLIDALGGVTLKIEPYEAEYINRTTTQIDKIQSGDAVKLNGAQALVYTRIRHVDAAGDLGRTARQRTIITALIKSAQGASLGQLNNAMDIVLPNVHTNYGRGEIISLLTQAFAQKWMNYDIAQMVMPSEGNYVAAKLYTYYGRVARMQLDTWVIDYPVAARELQLALYGKTNINIGSDHVSAIDLYNQGLVPTLGGSTVSGTRAQSSHASPVQTSGVETRPTEAPTEHETASPAAEPVTAAEPEEAND
;
A
#
# COMPACT_ATOMS: atom_id res chain seq x y z
N LYS A 1 -30.84 -22.35 -47.10
CA LYS A 1 -30.06 -23.48 -46.56
C LYS A 1 -28.66 -22.99 -46.14
N ASN A 2 -27.98 -22.21 -46.96
CA ASN A 2 -26.61 -21.73 -46.71
C ASN A 2 -26.48 -20.80 -45.51
N LEU A 3 -27.49 -19.91 -45.24
CA LEU A 3 -27.48 -19.01 -44.07
C LEU A 3 -27.54 -19.79 -42.75
N LYS A 4 -28.34 -20.87 -42.67
CA LYS A 4 -28.42 -21.70 -41.46
C LYS A 4 -27.08 -22.42 -41.18
N ILE A 5 -26.44 -22.92 -42.24
CA ILE A 5 -25.11 -23.57 -42.13
C ILE A 5 -24.08 -22.54 -41.66
N PHE A 6 -24.08 -21.35 -42.25
CA PHE A 6 -23.17 -20.25 -41.82
C PHE A 6 -23.35 -19.87 -40.35
N ILE A 7 -24.61 -19.70 -39.89
CA ILE A 7 -24.90 -19.41 -38.46
C ILE A 7 -24.38 -20.54 -37.54
N ILE A 8 -24.61 -21.81 -37.93
CA ILE A 8 -24.12 -22.95 -37.15
C ILE A 8 -22.59 -22.95 -37.06
N VAL A 9 -21.90 -22.69 -38.14
CA VAL A 9 -20.44 -22.62 -38.18
C VAL A 9 -19.93 -21.48 -37.32
N VAL A 10 -20.53 -20.31 -37.40
CA VAL A 10 -20.16 -19.17 -36.53
C VAL A 10 -20.39 -19.48 -35.05
N VAL A 11 -21.52 -20.11 -34.71
CA VAL A 11 -21.81 -20.51 -33.33
C VAL A 11 -20.80 -21.54 -32.82
N VAL A 12 -20.45 -22.55 -33.65
CA VAL A 12 -19.44 -23.54 -33.29
C VAL A 12 -18.07 -22.89 -33.06
N ILE A 13 -17.65 -21.95 -33.92
CA ILE A 13 -16.39 -21.22 -33.76
C ILE A 13 -16.41 -20.39 -32.42
N LEU A 14 -17.53 -19.72 -32.15
CA LEU A 14 -17.65 -18.95 -30.89
C LEU A 14 -17.63 -19.85 -29.65
N VAL A 15 -18.27 -21.00 -29.70
CA VAL A 15 -18.23 -22.00 -28.62
C VAL A 15 -16.81 -22.54 -28.42
N LEU A 16 -16.13 -22.90 -29.51
CA LEU A 16 -14.74 -23.36 -29.45
C LEU A 16 -13.82 -22.28 -28.88
N ALA A 17 -13.98 -21.02 -29.29
CA ALA A 17 -13.22 -19.89 -28.75
C ALA A 17 -13.50 -19.68 -27.27
N ALA A 18 -14.74 -19.81 -26.83
CA ALA A 18 -15.10 -19.70 -25.41
C ALA A 18 -14.49 -20.85 -24.58
N VAL A 19 -14.53 -22.08 -25.09
CA VAL A 19 -13.93 -23.25 -24.43
C VAL A 19 -12.41 -23.12 -24.35
N THR A 20 -11.73 -22.71 -25.42
CA THR A 20 -10.28 -22.51 -25.43
C THR A 20 -9.87 -21.37 -24.47
N MET A 21 -10.63 -20.28 -24.43
CA MET A 21 -10.42 -19.21 -23.47
C MET A 21 -10.63 -19.69 -22.02
N GLY A 22 -11.65 -20.49 -21.76
CA GLY A 22 -11.90 -21.11 -20.45
C GLY A 22 -10.76 -22.00 -19.99
N ILE A 23 -10.25 -22.88 -20.88
CA ILE A 23 -9.09 -23.74 -20.60
C ILE A 23 -7.83 -22.89 -20.34
N TYR A 24 -7.61 -21.85 -21.13
CA TYR A 24 -6.49 -20.93 -20.96
C TYR A 24 -6.52 -20.23 -19.60
N VAL A 25 -7.66 -19.64 -19.22
CA VAL A 25 -7.84 -18.98 -17.93
C VAL A 25 -7.65 -19.98 -16.79
N PHE A 26 -8.22 -21.18 -16.89
CA PHE A 26 -8.05 -22.23 -15.89
C PHE A 26 -6.59 -22.64 -15.69
N ALA A 27 -5.84 -22.80 -16.80
CA ALA A 27 -4.41 -23.10 -16.76
C ALA A 27 -3.61 -21.98 -16.07
N LYS A 28 -3.90 -20.69 -16.36
CA LYS A 28 -3.25 -19.55 -15.73
C LYS A 28 -3.55 -19.46 -14.23
N VAL A 29 -4.80 -19.64 -13.82
CA VAL A 29 -5.20 -19.69 -12.40
C VAL A 29 -4.52 -20.88 -11.70
N GLY A 30 -4.17 -21.93 -12.42
CA GLY A 30 -3.41 -23.07 -11.91
C GLY A 30 -1.98 -22.74 -11.46
N LEU A 31 -1.41 -21.62 -11.89
CA LEU A 31 -0.07 -21.15 -11.48
C LEU A 31 -0.06 -20.46 -10.12
N ILE A 32 -1.21 -20.06 -9.59
CA ILE A 32 -1.33 -19.34 -8.34
C ILE A 32 -1.19 -20.30 -7.15
N ASN A 33 -0.41 -19.91 -6.14
CA ASN A 33 -0.30 -20.65 -4.90
C ASN A 33 -1.52 -20.34 -4.01
N ILE A 34 -2.34 -21.35 -3.80
CA ILE A 34 -3.58 -21.23 -3.01
C ILE A 34 -3.35 -21.78 -1.61
N ASP A 35 -3.41 -20.91 -0.63
CA ASP A 35 -3.27 -21.25 0.79
C ASP A 35 -4.63 -21.72 1.33
N LYS A 36 -4.83 -23.05 1.37
CA LYS A 36 -6.13 -23.65 1.70
C LYS A 36 -6.51 -23.61 3.17
N ASP A 37 -5.53 -23.57 4.06
CA ASP A 37 -5.79 -23.88 5.47
C ASP A 37 -5.52 -22.73 6.44
N GLY A 38 -5.07 -21.56 5.97
CA GLY A 38 -4.76 -20.42 6.84
C GLY A 38 -3.71 -20.75 7.93
N LYS A 39 -3.08 -21.90 7.85
CA LYS A 39 -2.12 -22.32 8.85
C LYS A 39 -0.83 -21.51 8.65
N VAL A 40 -0.45 -20.84 9.70
CA VAL A 40 0.94 -20.44 9.88
C VAL A 40 1.77 -21.70 9.74
N ASP A 41 2.79 -21.68 8.90
CA ASP A 41 3.74 -22.78 8.77
C ASP A 41 4.23 -23.13 10.20
N PRO A 42 4.00 -24.36 10.68
CA PRO A 42 4.48 -24.76 12.01
C PRO A 42 6.01 -24.70 12.12
N ASP A 43 6.72 -24.76 10.99
CA ASP A 43 8.15 -24.51 10.87
C ASP A 43 8.50 -23.01 10.74
N TYR A 44 7.55 -22.11 10.98
CA TYR A 44 7.83 -20.69 11.17
C TYR A 44 8.73 -20.53 12.40
N THR A 45 9.96 -21.00 12.25
CA THR A 45 11.04 -20.72 13.17
C THR A 45 11.30 -19.23 13.03
N LEU A 46 10.98 -18.50 14.08
CA LEU A 46 11.51 -17.16 14.26
C LEU A 46 13.00 -17.24 13.94
N ALA A 47 13.47 -16.29 13.12
CA ALA A 47 14.90 -16.06 13.00
C ALA A 47 15.50 -16.14 14.40
N PRO A 48 16.67 -16.80 14.57
CA PRO A 48 17.32 -16.87 15.86
C PRO A 48 17.22 -15.50 16.50
N GLU A 49 16.66 -15.44 17.69
CA GLU A 49 16.62 -14.20 18.43
C GLU A 49 18.06 -13.78 18.53
N ASP A 50 18.42 -12.67 17.86
CA ASP A 50 19.67 -12.03 18.15
C ASP A 50 19.68 -11.90 19.67
N GLU A 51 20.68 -12.49 20.31
CA GLU A 51 20.90 -12.42 21.75
C GLU A 51 21.06 -10.95 22.12
N PHE A 52 19.94 -10.29 22.39
CA PHE A 52 19.97 -8.95 22.98
C PHE A 52 20.03 -9.14 24.48
N ASP A 53 21.16 -8.71 25.03
CA ASP A 53 21.39 -8.52 26.45
C ASP A 53 20.16 -7.91 27.14
N ASP A 54 19.85 -8.38 28.34
CA ASP A 54 18.74 -8.01 29.20
C ASP A 54 18.59 -6.48 29.35
N MET A 55 17.97 -5.83 28.38
CA MET A 55 17.54 -4.46 28.51
C MET A 55 16.20 -4.45 29.21
N TYR A 56 16.24 -4.35 30.54
CA TYR A 56 15.08 -4.30 31.40
C TYR A 56 14.17 -3.13 31.00
N ASP A 57 12.94 -3.48 30.68
CA ASP A 57 11.87 -2.52 30.43
C ASP A 57 11.35 -1.95 31.73
N THR A 58 11.45 -0.66 31.88
CA THR A 58 10.87 0.10 33.01
C THR A 58 9.74 1.03 32.60
N ALA A 59 9.39 1.07 31.30
CA ALA A 59 8.29 1.92 30.83
C ALA A 59 6.95 1.21 30.98
N ASP A 60 6.02 1.86 31.69
CA ASP A 60 4.65 1.36 31.86
C ASP A 60 3.76 1.79 30.68
N THR A 61 3.54 0.88 29.70
CA THR A 61 2.58 1.09 28.61
C THR A 61 1.19 0.54 28.95
N SER A 62 0.97 0.04 30.16
CA SER A 62 -0.22 -0.73 30.53
C SER A 62 -1.55 0.02 30.26
N GLY A 63 -1.59 1.32 30.48
CA GLY A 63 -2.78 2.13 30.18
C GLY A 63 -3.11 2.21 28.70
N LEU A 64 -2.09 2.42 27.85
CA LEU A 64 -2.23 2.44 26.39
C LEU A 64 -2.58 1.06 25.84
N ASP A 65 -1.90 0.02 26.33
CA ASP A 65 -2.13 -1.36 25.94
C ASP A 65 -3.56 -1.80 26.29
N ALA A 66 -4.03 -1.42 27.49
CA ALA A 66 -5.39 -1.71 27.91
C ALA A 66 -6.44 -1.03 27.01
N LEU A 67 -6.23 0.24 26.65
CA LEU A 67 -7.13 1.00 25.79
C LEU A 67 -7.19 0.38 24.37
N ILE A 68 -6.04 0.10 23.75
CA ILE A 68 -5.96 -0.47 22.42
C ILE A 68 -6.54 -1.89 22.41
N THR A 69 -6.22 -2.70 23.42
CA THR A 69 -6.76 -4.05 23.57
C THR A 69 -8.28 -4.04 23.75
N ALA A 70 -8.81 -3.14 24.58
CA ALA A 70 -10.25 -3.00 24.79
C ALA A 70 -10.97 -2.63 23.50
N TRP A 71 -10.42 -1.72 22.70
CA TRP A 71 -10.95 -1.38 21.39
C TRP A 71 -10.89 -2.59 20.45
N ALA A 72 -9.75 -3.25 20.32
CA ALA A 72 -9.60 -4.40 19.43
C ALA A 72 -10.60 -5.52 19.73
N LYS A 73 -10.76 -5.86 21.01
CA LYS A 73 -11.65 -6.94 21.46
C LYS A 73 -13.13 -6.56 21.51
N ASN A 74 -13.47 -5.34 21.95
CA ASN A 74 -14.83 -4.96 22.34
C ASN A 74 -15.37 -3.72 21.59
N GLY A 75 -14.59 -3.12 20.70
CA GLY A 75 -14.93 -1.86 20.00
C GLY A 75 -16.06 -1.95 18.98
N GLY A 76 -16.88 -3.00 19.00
CA GLY A 76 -18.03 -3.18 18.12
C GLY A 76 -17.81 -4.22 17.01
N THR A 77 -18.80 -4.35 16.13
CA THR A 77 -18.82 -5.35 15.06
C THR A 77 -18.11 -4.85 13.81
N LYS A 78 -17.45 -5.76 13.09
CA LYS A 78 -16.88 -5.48 11.78
C LYS A 78 -17.97 -5.12 10.78
N TYR A 79 -17.68 -4.13 9.93
CA TYR A 79 -18.62 -3.67 8.91
C TYR A 79 -18.28 -4.29 7.56
N SER A 80 -19.28 -4.83 6.89
CA SER A 80 -19.15 -5.38 5.55
C SER A 80 -20.33 -5.00 4.65
N SER A 81 -20.17 -5.19 3.35
CA SER A 81 -21.22 -4.97 2.37
C SER A 81 -21.03 -5.87 1.16
N LYS A 82 -22.05 -6.57 0.73
CA LYS A 82 -22.05 -7.38 -0.50
C LYS A 82 -21.67 -6.63 -1.78
N ASN A 83 -21.71 -5.29 -1.74
CA ASN A 83 -21.30 -4.44 -2.85
C ASN A 83 -19.83 -4.02 -2.78
N VAL A 84 -19.12 -4.32 -1.70
CA VAL A 84 -17.71 -3.98 -1.51
C VAL A 84 -16.92 -5.27 -1.40
N ILE A 85 -15.80 -5.32 -2.08
CA ILE A 85 -14.82 -6.41 -2.00
C ILE A 85 -13.54 -5.79 -1.47
N ASN A 86 -13.05 -6.30 -0.35
CA ASN A 86 -11.84 -5.87 0.32
C ASN A 86 -10.76 -6.94 0.18
N VAL A 87 -9.68 -6.62 -0.53
CA VAL A 87 -8.53 -7.53 -0.72
C VAL A 87 -7.28 -6.88 -0.16
N LEU A 88 -6.63 -7.54 0.80
CA LEU A 88 -5.37 -7.05 1.35
C LEU A 88 -4.22 -7.46 0.43
N LEU A 89 -3.53 -6.46 -0.13
CA LEU A 89 -2.30 -6.64 -0.89
C LEU A 89 -1.11 -6.57 0.07
N ILE A 90 -0.31 -7.62 0.11
CA ILE A 90 0.85 -7.75 0.99
C ILE A 90 2.11 -7.84 0.13
N GLY A 91 3.00 -6.86 0.27
CA GLY A 91 4.33 -6.93 -0.31
C GLY A 91 5.32 -7.53 0.69
N VAL A 92 5.98 -8.63 0.33
CA VAL A 92 6.93 -9.36 1.18
C VAL A 92 8.33 -9.24 0.58
N ASP A 93 9.33 -8.95 1.42
CA ASP A 93 10.73 -8.83 0.94
C ASP A 93 11.36 -10.18 0.58
N ASP A 94 10.94 -11.26 1.22
CA ASP A 94 11.43 -12.62 0.98
C ASP A 94 10.33 -13.65 1.28
N ALA A 95 9.69 -14.12 0.22
CA ALA A 95 8.65 -15.15 0.33
C ALA A 95 9.21 -16.55 0.62
N GLU A 96 10.51 -16.77 0.38
CA GLU A 96 11.18 -18.06 0.63
C GLU A 96 11.64 -18.20 2.08
N SER A 97 11.93 -17.08 2.76
CA SER A 97 12.16 -17.09 4.19
C SER A 97 10.86 -16.69 4.89
N ASN A 98 10.26 -17.58 5.64
CA ASN A 98 9.09 -17.32 6.51
C ASN A 98 9.36 -16.21 7.58
N SER A 99 10.51 -15.53 7.50
CA SER A 99 10.93 -14.42 8.35
C SER A 99 10.64 -13.03 7.74
N GLY A 100 10.06 -12.98 6.54
CA GLY A 100 9.76 -11.73 5.84
C GLY A 100 8.82 -10.83 6.63
N ARG A 101 9.14 -9.52 6.70
CA ARG A 101 8.21 -8.51 7.20
C ARG A 101 7.34 -8.02 6.06
N SER A 102 6.08 -7.76 6.36
CA SER A 102 5.20 -7.07 5.42
C SER A 102 5.58 -5.58 5.37
N ASP A 103 6.29 -5.18 4.33
CA ASP A 103 6.74 -3.80 4.16
C ASP A 103 5.74 -2.92 3.40
N ALA A 104 4.79 -3.52 2.70
CA ALA A 104 3.68 -2.86 2.04
C ALA A 104 2.36 -3.54 2.42
N LEU A 105 1.46 -2.77 3.02
CA LEU A 105 0.13 -3.21 3.44
C LEU A 105 -0.89 -2.28 2.78
N ILE A 106 -1.54 -2.75 1.72
CA ILE A 106 -2.47 -1.94 0.94
C ILE A 106 -3.80 -2.69 0.80
N LEU A 107 -4.87 -2.13 1.34
CA LEU A 107 -6.21 -2.63 1.07
C LEU A 107 -6.68 -2.12 -0.29
N PHE A 108 -6.98 -3.04 -1.18
CA PHE A 108 -7.71 -2.80 -2.40
C PHE A 108 -9.19 -2.99 -2.11
N SER A 109 -9.93 -1.91 -2.03
CA SER A 109 -11.38 -1.92 -1.78
C SER A 109 -12.14 -1.53 -3.02
N LEU A 110 -12.91 -2.47 -3.57
CA LEU A 110 -13.72 -2.28 -4.76
C LEU A 110 -15.19 -2.12 -4.39
N ASN A 111 -15.77 -0.96 -4.63
CA ASN A 111 -17.19 -0.72 -4.42
C ASN A 111 -17.95 -0.78 -5.77
N LYS A 112 -18.66 -1.89 -5.98
CA LYS A 112 -19.42 -2.17 -7.21
C LYS A 112 -20.55 -1.18 -7.46
N ARG A 113 -21.14 -0.63 -6.38
CA ARG A 113 -22.28 0.30 -6.47
C ARG A 113 -21.83 1.69 -6.90
N THR A 114 -20.74 2.19 -6.32
CA THR A 114 -20.21 3.53 -6.61
C THR A 114 -19.24 3.52 -7.77
N LYS A 115 -18.87 2.34 -8.29
CA LYS A 115 -17.85 2.14 -9.33
C LYS A 115 -16.51 2.79 -8.97
N LYS A 116 -16.09 2.59 -7.74
CA LYS A 116 -14.88 3.18 -7.19
C LYS A 116 -13.96 2.10 -6.62
N ILE A 117 -12.67 2.24 -6.88
CA ILE A 117 -11.58 1.50 -6.24
C ILE A 117 -10.92 2.45 -5.25
N THR A 118 -10.74 2.02 -4.01
CA THR A 118 -9.99 2.78 -3.01
C THR A 118 -8.75 1.98 -2.61
N LEU A 119 -7.57 2.56 -2.81
CA LEU A 119 -6.30 2.01 -2.34
C LEU A 119 -5.97 2.64 -0.99
N VAL A 120 -5.96 1.83 0.07
CA VAL A 120 -5.70 2.27 1.43
C VAL A 120 -4.38 1.69 1.92
N SER A 121 -3.36 2.52 2.14
CA SER A 121 -2.13 2.06 2.79
C SER A 121 -2.27 2.11 4.29
N PHE A 122 -1.96 1.02 4.98
CA PHE A 122 -1.82 1.00 6.43
C PHE A 122 -0.36 1.29 6.82
N LEU A 123 -0.18 2.14 7.84
CA LEU A 123 1.15 2.41 8.37
C LEU A 123 1.65 1.19 9.13
N ARG A 124 2.72 0.57 8.63
CA ARG A 124 3.25 -0.69 9.15
C ARG A 124 3.77 -0.62 10.59
N ASP A 125 4.19 0.59 11.02
CA ASP A 125 4.71 0.83 12.37
C ASP A 125 3.61 1.29 13.35
N SER A 126 2.32 1.11 13.00
CA SER A 126 1.17 1.35 13.87
C SER A 126 1.23 0.48 15.12
N TYR A 127 1.08 1.10 16.31
CA TYR A 127 1.02 0.37 17.56
C TYR A 127 -0.36 -0.23 17.75
N THR A 128 -0.46 -1.54 17.74
CA THR A 128 -1.71 -2.28 17.69
C THR A 128 -1.70 -3.52 18.59
N TYR A 129 -2.88 -3.94 19.01
CA TYR A 129 -3.08 -5.24 19.66
C TYR A 129 -3.13 -6.35 18.62
N MET A 130 -2.48 -7.47 18.92
CA MET A 130 -2.54 -8.68 18.10
C MET A 130 -2.70 -9.93 18.96
N ASN A 131 -3.50 -10.87 18.45
CA ASN A 131 -3.70 -12.19 19.02
C ASN A 131 -2.83 -13.21 18.26
N ILE A 132 -1.77 -13.68 18.90
CA ILE A 132 -0.82 -14.62 18.28
C ILE A 132 -1.17 -16.04 18.71
N PRO A 133 -1.33 -17.02 17.78
CA PRO A 133 -1.85 -18.35 18.08
C PRO A 133 -1.00 -19.21 19.03
N ASP A 134 0.24 -18.83 19.32
CA ASP A 134 1.13 -19.61 20.20
C ASP A 134 0.94 -19.24 21.67
N ALA A 135 -0.05 -19.83 22.30
CA ALA A 135 -0.43 -19.57 23.70
C ALA A 135 0.68 -19.81 24.73
N ALA A 136 1.70 -20.61 24.42
CA ALA A 136 2.76 -20.96 25.38
C ALA A 136 3.78 -19.84 25.61
N ARG A 137 3.80 -18.78 24.75
CA ARG A 137 4.86 -17.77 24.74
C ARG A 137 4.39 -16.31 24.59
N ASN A 138 3.33 -15.92 25.28
CA ASN A 138 2.69 -14.60 25.18
C ASN A 138 1.80 -14.43 23.94
N PRO A 139 0.59 -14.98 23.97
CA PRO A 139 -0.34 -15.00 22.83
C PRO A 139 -0.90 -13.62 22.46
N GLU A 140 -1.04 -12.74 23.45
CA GLU A 140 -1.66 -11.43 23.27
C GLU A 140 -0.68 -10.32 23.59
N ARG A 141 -0.51 -9.37 22.69
CA ARG A 141 0.38 -8.24 22.92
C ARG A 141 0.09 -7.03 22.05
N CYS A 142 0.52 -5.87 22.51
CA CYS A 142 0.60 -4.67 21.71
C CYS A 142 2.00 -4.52 21.12
N CYS A 143 2.06 -4.32 19.78
CA CYS A 143 3.31 -4.19 19.04
C CYS A 143 3.09 -3.49 17.70
N LYS A 144 4.13 -3.35 16.88
CA LYS A 144 4.00 -2.83 15.51
C LYS A 144 3.18 -3.75 14.62
N LEU A 145 2.30 -3.19 13.81
CA LEU A 145 1.43 -3.91 12.89
C LEU A 145 2.16 -4.90 11.99
N ASN A 146 3.33 -4.54 11.46
CA ASN A 146 4.10 -5.43 10.57
C ASN A 146 4.65 -6.69 11.28
N HIS A 147 4.68 -6.70 12.61
CA HIS A 147 5.05 -7.89 13.37
C HIS A 147 3.94 -8.95 13.39
N SER A 148 2.67 -8.56 13.20
CA SER A 148 1.56 -9.52 13.12
C SER A 148 1.75 -10.53 11.98
N TYR A 149 2.23 -10.08 10.81
CA TYR A 149 2.57 -10.96 9.70
C TYR A 149 3.74 -11.87 10.04
N ARG A 150 4.81 -11.32 10.64
CA ARG A 150 6.00 -12.08 11.03
C ARG A 150 5.70 -13.18 12.04
N TRP A 151 4.79 -12.94 12.99
CA TRP A 151 4.53 -13.85 14.11
C TRP A 151 3.35 -14.81 13.88
N GLY A 152 2.46 -14.47 12.97
CA GLY A 152 1.26 -15.26 12.74
C GLY A 152 0.81 -15.30 11.28
N GLY A 153 1.65 -14.85 10.36
CA GLY A 153 1.33 -14.83 8.94
C GLY A 153 0.14 -13.93 8.60
N TYR A 154 -0.45 -14.16 7.44
CA TYR A 154 -1.59 -13.37 6.98
C TYR A 154 -2.83 -13.50 7.88
N PRO A 155 -3.12 -14.63 8.56
CA PRO A 155 -4.31 -14.70 9.40
C PRO A 155 -4.28 -13.72 10.56
N VAL A 156 -3.14 -13.62 11.26
CA VAL A 156 -2.98 -12.67 12.38
C VAL A 156 -2.97 -11.23 11.87
N LEU A 157 -2.32 -10.96 10.73
CA LEU A 157 -2.34 -9.62 10.12
C LEU A 157 -3.76 -9.18 9.75
N ILE A 158 -4.53 -10.05 9.09
CA ILE A 158 -5.92 -9.75 8.70
C ILE A 158 -6.76 -9.52 9.95
N GLU A 159 -6.72 -10.44 10.92
CA GLU A 159 -7.45 -10.31 12.18
C GLU A 159 -7.13 -8.99 12.90
N THR A 160 -5.84 -8.63 12.95
CA THR A 160 -5.38 -7.37 13.55
C THR A 160 -6.00 -6.17 12.85
N LEU A 161 -5.88 -6.07 11.52
CA LEU A 161 -6.46 -4.96 10.75
C LEU A 161 -7.98 -4.89 10.87
N GLU A 162 -8.64 -6.03 10.82
CA GLU A 162 -10.09 -6.10 11.00
C GLU A 162 -10.56 -5.66 12.39
N ASN A 163 -9.77 -5.99 13.43
CA ASN A 163 -10.05 -5.57 14.80
C ASN A 163 -9.74 -4.09 15.01
N ASP A 164 -8.72 -3.55 14.39
CA ASP A 164 -8.34 -2.15 14.48
C ASP A 164 -9.35 -1.24 13.78
N TYR A 165 -9.71 -1.57 12.53
CA TYR A 165 -10.52 -0.70 11.66
C TYR A 165 -11.99 -1.12 11.57
N LYS A 166 -12.38 -2.21 12.26
CA LYS A 166 -13.75 -2.74 12.28
C LYS A 166 -14.36 -2.91 10.89
N ILE A 167 -13.58 -3.45 9.97
CA ILE A 167 -13.98 -3.84 8.61
C ILE A 167 -13.79 -5.33 8.41
N GLU A 168 -14.46 -5.93 7.42
CA GLU A 168 -14.15 -7.27 6.94
C GLU A 168 -13.17 -7.19 5.77
N ILE A 169 -12.15 -8.06 5.78
CA ILE A 169 -11.19 -8.28 4.69
C ILE A 169 -11.50 -9.64 4.08
N ASP A 170 -12.08 -9.64 2.88
CA ASP A 170 -12.57 -10.87 2.25
C ASP A 170 -11.43 -11.83 1.90
N HIS A 171 -10.35 -11.29 1.36
CA HIS A 171 -9.22 -12.08 0.87
C HIS A 171 -7.91 -11.30 0.97
N TYR A 172 -6.80 -12.03 0.74
CA TYR A 172 -5.49 -11.41 0.57
C TYR A 172 -4.81 -11.89 -0.71
N ILE A 173 -3.87 -11.09 -1.17
CA ILE A 173 -2.91 -11.41 -2.22
C ILE A 173 -1.54 -10.97 -1.73
N SER A 174 -0.60 -11.89 -1.60
CA SER A 174 0.80 -11.54 -1.35
C SER A 174 1.64 -11.74 -2.60
N VAL A 175 2.59 -10.83 -2.80
CA VAL A 175 3.51 -10.83 -3.93
C VAL A 175 4.93 -10.58 -3.44
N ASP A 176 5.87 -11.39 -3.94
CA ASP A 176 7.29 -11.20 -3.69
C ASP A 176 7.84 -10.00 -4.47
N PHE A 177 8.61 -9.17 -3.81
CA PHE A 177 9.31 -8.05 -4.43
C PHE A 177 10.34 -8.46 -5.50
N LYS A 178 10.81 -9.72 -5.53
CA LYS A 178 11.72 -10.21 -6.57
C LYS A 178 11.05 -10.30 -7.95
N SER A 179 9.75 -10.59 -7.98
CA SER A 179 8.96 -10.66 -9.22
C SER A 179 8.49 -9.30 -9.74
N PHE A 180 8.43 -8.30 -8.86
CA PHE A 180 7.90 -6.97 -9.15
C PHE A 180 8.62 -6.24 -10.31
N PRO A 181 9.98 -6.15 -10.39
CA PRO A 181 10.66 -5.55 -11.53
C PRO A 181 10.31 -6.25 -12.84
N LYS A 182 10.29 -7.57 -12.84
CA LYS A 182 10.01 -8.38 -14.03
C LYS A 182 8.57 -8.16 -14.54
N LEU A 183 7.60 -7.98 -13.62
CA LEU A 183 6.22 -7.62 -13.97
C LEU A 183 6.16 -6.29 -14.71
N ILE A 184 6.83 -5.27 -14.17
CA ILE A 184 6.86 -3.93 -14.77
C ILE A 184 7.47 -3.99 -16.17
N ASP A 185 8.59 -4.69 -16.32
CA ASP A 185 9.26 -4.84 -17.62
C ASP A 185 8.39 -5.61 -18.63
N ALA A 186 7.67 -6.65 -18.19
CA ALA A 186 6.75 -7.40 -19.04
C ALA A 186 5.58 -6.54 -19.58
N LEU A 187 5.10 -5.59 -18.78
CA LEU A 187 4.08 -4.62 -19.19
C LEU A 187 4.66 -3.45 -20.01
N GLY A 188 5.99 -3.44 -20.22
CA GLY A 188 6.67 -2.40 -20.99
C GLY A 188 7.02 -1.16 -20.17
N GLY A 189 7.07 -1.27 -18.84
CA GLY A 189 7.37 -0.17 -17.94
C GLY A 189 6.13 0.52 -17.37
N VAL A 190 6.34 1.46 -16.44
CA VAL A 190 5.30 2.30 -15.87
C VAL A 190 5.63 3.77 -16.10
N THR A 191 4.61 4.60 -16.33
CA THR A 191 4.78 6.04 -16.55
C THR A 191 4.14 6.81 -15.41
N LEU A 192 4.92 7.69 -14.77
CA LEU A 192 4.47 8.51 -13.65
C LEU A 192 5.24 9.84 -13.57
N LYS A 193 4.73 10.76 -12.76
CA LYS A 193 5.46 11.98 -12.42
C LYS A 193 6.63 11.63 -11.52
N ILE A 194 7.82 12.19 -11.84
CA ILE A 194 9.04 12.03 -11.05
C ILE A 194 9.59 13.39 -10.69
N GLU A 195 9.75 13.63 -9.41
CA GLU A 195 10.35 14.87 -8.89
C GLU A 195 11.88 14.85 -9.05
N PRO A 196 12.54 16.04 -9.08
CA PRO A 196 14.00 16.11 -9.28
C PRO A 196 14.81 15.27 -8.29
N TYR A 197 14.48 15.32 -7.02
CA TYR A 197 15.18 14.53 -5.97
C TYR A 197 14.94 13.03 -6.09
N GLU A 198 13.79 12.61 -6.64
CA GLU A 198 13.50 11.19 -6.91
C GLU A 198 14.32 10.68 -8.09
N ALA A 199 14.40 11.49 -9.18
CA ALA A 199 15.24 11.15 -10.33
C ALA A 199 16.71 11.01 -9.92
N GLU A 200 17.21 11.94 -9.12
CA GLU A 200 18.58 11.87 -8.58
C GLU A 200 18.82 10.59 -7.77
N TYR A 201 17.91 10.28 -6.85
CA TYR A 201 18.02 9.08 -6.01
C TYR A 201 17.99 7.80 -6.84
N ILE A 202 17.05 7.70 -7.80
CA ILE A 202 16.94 6.55 -8.71
C ILE A 202 18.24 6.40 -9.50
N ASN A 203 18.73 7.48 -10.12
CA ASN A 203 19.93 7.47 -10.95
C ASN A 203 21.21 7.12 -10.17
N ARG A 204 21.28 7.49 -8.89
CA ARG A 204 22.39 7.11 -8.01
C ARG A 204 22.34 5.65 -7.63
N THR A 205 21.14 5.11 -7.42
CA THR A 205 20.93 3.74 -6.94
C THR A 205 20.97 2.72 -8.09
N THR A 206 20.60 3.12 -9.31
CA THR A 206 20.55 2.26 -10.51
C THR A 206 21.69 2.60 -11.47
N THR A 207 22.93 2.50 -11.04
CA THR A 207 24.14 2.99 -11.75
C THR A 207 24.41 2.33 -13.10
N GLN A 208 23.90 1.13 -13.37
CA GLN A 208 24.10 0.36 -14.60
C GLN A 208 22.95 0.49 -15.61
N ILE A 209 22.01 1.39 -15.38
CA ILE A 209 20.79 1.58 -16.18
C ILE A 209 20.76 3.01 -16.71
N ASP A 210 20.15 3.21 -17.88
CA ASP A 210 19.96 4.53 -18.46
C ASP A 210 19.35 5.51 -17.45
N LYS A 211 19.95 6.69 -17.34
CA LYS A 211 19.50 7.70 -16.40
C LYS A 211 18.19 8.33 -16.86
N ILE A 212 17.35 8.66 -15.90
CA ILE A 212 16.08 9.37 -16.11
C ILE A 212 16.22 10.83 -15.71
N GLN A 213 15.35 11.66 -16.27
CA GLN A 213 15.14 13.05 -15.86
C GLN A 213 13.80 13.16 -15.12
N SER A 214 13.67 14.18 -14.27
CA SER A 214 12.38 14.52 -13.67
C SER A 214 11.38 15.03 -14.70
N GLY A 215 10.09 14.84 -14.44
CA GLY A 215 9.03 15.30 -15.34
C GLY A 215 7.66 14.69 -14.99
N ASP A 216 6.62 15.17 -15.66
CA ASP A 216 5.23 14.75 -15.37
C ASP A 216 4.87 13.38 -15.95
N ALA A 217 5.64 12.87 -16.93
CA ALA A 217 5.39 11.59 -17.58
C ALA A 217 6.70 10.86 -17.87
N VAL A 218 7.36 10.38 -16.83
CA VAL A 218 8.64 9.65 -16.93
C VAL A 218 8.37 8.18 -16.93
N LYS A 219 8.92 7.48 -17.92
CA LYS A 219 8.83 6.01 -18.04
C LYS A 219 9.93 5.38 -17.23
N LEU A 220 9.56 4.52 -16.27
CA LEU A 220 10.47 3.72 -15.46
C LEU A 220 10.44 2.26 -15.92
N ASN A 221 11.60 1.61 -15.96
CA ASN A 221 11.71 0.17 -16.02
C ASN A 221 11.53 -0.46 -14.63
N GLY A 222 11.55 -1.80 -14.55
CA GLY A 222 11.30 -2.52 -13.31
C GLY A 222 12.29 -2.20 -12.19
N ALA A 223 13.58 -2.09 -12.50
CA ALA A 223 14.60 -1.77 -11.50
C ALA A 223 14.45 -0.34 -10.95
N GLN A 224 14.21 0.62 -11.83
CA GLN A 224 13.98 2.02 -11.46
C GLN A 224 12.71 2.17 -10.62
N ALA A 225 11.64 1.46 -11.00
CA ALA A 225 10.38 1.47 -10.28
C ALA A 225 10.51 0.81 -8.89
N LEU A 226 11.28 -0.26 -8.75
CA LEU A 226 11.57 -0.86 -7.44
C LEU A 226 12.30 0.13 -6.54
N VAL A 227 13.33 0.82 -7.04
CA VAL A 227 14.03 1.86 -6.28
C VAL A 227 13.08 2.99 -5.89
N TYR A 228 12.23 3.46 -6.80
CA TYR A 228 11.21 4.48 -6.51
C TYR A 228 10.32 4.09 -5.34
N THR A 229 9.83 2.84 -5.28
CA THR A 229 8.97 2.38 -4.17
C THR A 229 9.69 2.28 -2.82
N ARG A 230 11.02 2.31 -2.82
CA ARG A 230 11.86 2.16 -1.62
C ARG A 230 12.41 3.49 -1.09
N ILE A 231 12.18 4.60 -1.78
CA ILE A 231 12.62 5.94 -1.35
C ILE A 231 12.01 6.29 0.01
N ARG A 232 12.85 6.69 0.99
CA ARG A 232 12.42 7.03 2.37
C ARG A 232 12.98 8.35 2.88
N HIS A 233 14.22 8.69 2.56
CA HIS A 233 14.99 9.72 3.27
C HIS A 233 15.41 10.89 2.38
N VAL A 234 14.72 11.10 1.27
CA VAL A 234 15.04 12.19 0.32
C VAL A 234 14.05 13.35 0.41
N ASP A 235 12.98 13.18 1.17
CA ASP A 235 11.98 14.21 1.45
C ASP A 235 11.55 14.18 2.93
N ALA A 236 10.84 15.22 3.36
CA ALA A 236 10.32 15.33 4.72
C ALA A 236 9.19 14.34 5.04
N ALA A 237 8.62 13.68 4.02
CA ALA A 237 7.50 12.77 4.19
C ALA A 237 7.91 11.37 4.67
N GLY A 238 9.19 11.01 4.60
CA GLY A 238 9.71 9.76 5.17
C GLY A 238 8.94 8.51 4.76
N ASP A 239 8.44 7.76 5.74
CA ASP A 239 7.65 6.53 5.52
C ASP A 239 6.29 6.80 4.87
N LEU A 240 5.65 7.92 5.16
CA LEU A 240 4.42 8.35 4.49
C LEU A 240 4.64 8.58 2.99
N GLY A 241 5.75 9.22 2.62
CA GLY A 241 6.16 9.40 1.22
C GLY A 241 6.37 8.06 0.52
N ARG A 242 7.00 7.09 1.19
CA ARG A 242 7.16 5.72 0.66
C ARG A 242 5.82 5.05 0.39
N THR A 243 4.88 5.07 1.34
CA THR A 243 3.56 4.46 1.14
C THR A 243 2.76 5.13 0.02
N ALA A 244 2.91 6.45 -0.16
CA ALA A 244 2.33 7.17 -1.30
C ALA A 244 2.92 6.71 -2.63
N ARG A 245 4.26 6.55 -2.72
CA ARG A 245 4.94 6.02 -3.91
C ARG A 245 4.49 4.60 -4.26
N GLN A 246 4.30 3.76 -3.27
CA GLN A 246 3.76 2.40 -3.47
C GLN A 246 2.35 2.42 -4.09
N ARG A 247 1.45 3.29 -3.62
CA ARG A 247 0.11 3.44 -4.26
C ARG A 247 0.19 4.01 -5.66
N THR A 248 1.08 4.98 -5.88
CA THR A 248 1.33 5.57 -7.20
C THR A 248 1.76 4.51 -8.21
N ILE A 249 2.68 3.63 -7.84
CA ILE A 249 3.11 2.50 -8.69
C ILE A 249 1.96 1.54 -8.98
N ILE A 250 1.14 1.16 -8.00
CA ILE A 250 -0.01 0.29 -8.25
C ILE A 250 -0.98 0.93 -9.23
N THR A 251 -1.26 2.22 -9.07
CA THR A 251 -2.11 2.96 -10.00
C THR A 251 -1.50 3.00 -11.43
N ALA A 252 -0.19 3.21 -11.54
CA ALA A 252 0.51 3.20 -12.82
C ALA A 252 0.52 1.79 -13.45
N LEU A 253 0.67 0.72 -12.66
CA LEU A 253 0.56 -0.67 -13.13
C LEU A 253 -0.84 -0.98 -13.68
N ILE A 254 -1.89 -0.56 -13.02
CA ILE A 254 -3.26 -0.71 -13.53
C ILE A 254 -3.40 -0.01 -14.88
N LYS A 255 -2.89 1.21 -15.03
CA LYS A 255 -2.92 1.95 -16.30
C LYS A 255 -2.08 1.27 -17.39
N SER A 256 -0.88 0.78 -17.04
CA SER A 256 -0.04 0.04 -17.99
C SER A 256 -0.72 -1.25 -18.45
N ALA A 257 -1.36 -1.98 -17.56
CA ALA A 257 -2.12 -3.19 -17.92
C ALA A 257 -3.33 -2.89 -18.82
N GLN A 258 -4.01 -1.75 -18.62
CA GLN A 258 -5.11 -1.32 -19.50
C GLN A 258 -4.64 -1.08 -20.96
N GLY A 259 -3.42 -0.59 -21.15
CA GLY A 259 -2.83 -0.31 -22.46
C GLY A 259 -2.01 -1.46 -23.05
N ALA A 260 -1.81 -2.55 -22.30
CA ALA A 260 -0.94 -3.65 -22.71
C ALA A 260 -1.58 -4.54 -23.78
N SER A 261 -0.76 -5.05 -24.68
CA SER A 261 -1.16 -6.09 -25.65
C SER A 261 -1.44 -7.42 -24.93
N LEU A 262 -2.22 -8.29 -25.58
CA LEU A 262 -2.47 -9.64 -25.06
C LEU A 262 -1.19 -10.43 -24.80
N GLY A 263 -0.15 -10.26 -25.63
CA GLY A 263 1.15 -10.89 -25.43
C GLY A 263 1.86 -10.39 -24.19
N GLN A 264 1.84 -9.07 -23.93
CA GLN A 264 2.41 -8.47 -22.72
C GLN A 264 1.65 -8.92 -21.45
N LEU A 265 0.31 -8.95 -21.49
CA LEU A 265 -0.50 -9.45 -20.39
C LEU A 265 -0.21 -10.92 -20.10
N ASN A 266 -0.11 -11.76 -21.16
CA ASN A 266 0.24 -13.17 -20.98
C ASN A 266 1.61 -13.33 -20.32
N ASN A 267 2.62 -12.62 -20.81
CA ASN A 267 3.98 -12.66 -20.25
C ASN A 267 4.00 -12.16 -18.78
N ALA A 268 3.30 -11.08 -18.48
CA ALA A 268 3.16 -10.57 -17.12
C ALA A 268 2.50 -11.60 -16.18
N MET A 269 1.45 -12.28 -16.64
CA MET A 269 0.81 -13.35 -15.87
C MET A 269 1.76 -14.52 -15.61
N ASP A 270 2.53 -14.97 -16.59
CA ASP A 270 3.49 -16.07 -16.43
C ASP A 270 4.60 -15.76 -15.41
N ILE A 271 4.97 -14.48 -15.29
CA ILE A 271 5.97 -14.02 -14.33
C ILE A 271 5.39 -13.91 -12.93
N VAL A 272 4.18 -13.38 -12.79
CA VAL A 272 3.62 -12.99 -11.49
C VAL A 272 2.88 -14.13 -10.82
N LEU A 273 2.03 -14.86 -11.57
CA LEU A 273 1.13 -15.85 -10.95
C LEU A 273 1.83 -16.95 -10.15
N PRO A 274 3.03 -17.45 -10.54
CA PRO A 274 3.77 -18.41 -9.72
C PRO A 274 4.27 -17.86 -8.38
N ASN A 275 4.36 -16.51 -8.26
CA ASN A 275 4.84 -15.80 -7.08
C ASN A 275 3.70 -15.13 -6.28
N VAL A 276 2.46 -15.44 -6.62
CA VAL A 276 1.27 -14.97 -5.92
C VAL A 276 0.81 -16.03 -4.95
N HIS A 277 0.62 -15.63 -3.70
CA HIS A 277 -0.06 -16.43 -2.68
C HIS A 277 -1.39 -15.78 -2.31
N THR A 278 -2.44 -16.58 -2.14
CA THR A 278 -3.78 -16.08 -1.82
C THR A 278 -4.63 -17.16 -1.16
N ASN A 279 -5.64 -16.74 -0.40
CA ASN A 279 -6.69 -17.61 0.11
C ASN A 279 -7.91 -17.72 -0.82
N TYR A 280 -7.87 -17.09 -2.01
CA TYR A 280 -8.92 -17.31 -3.01
C TYR A 280 -8.91 -18.74 -3.54
N GLY A 281 -10.07 -19.37 -3.60
CA GLY A 281 -10.24 -20.60 -4.38
C GLY A 281 -10.18 -20.36 -5.90
N ARG A 282 -9.74 -21.35 -6.69
CA ARG A 282 -9.65 -21.21 -8.16
C ARG A 282 -10.98 -20.81 -8.79
N GLY A 283 -12.10 -21.37 -8.32
CA GLY A 283 -13.43 -21.01 -8.82
C GLY A 283 -13.81 -19.56 -8.50
N GLU A 284 -13.43 -19.08 -7.32
CA GLU A 284 -13.65 -17.70 -6.90
C GLU A 284 -12.85 -16.72 -7.75
N ILE A 285 -11.59 -17.02 -8.04
CA ILE A 285 -10.75 -16.22 -8.93
C ILE A 285 -11.38 -16.10 -10.32
N ILE A 286 -11.84 -17.23 -10.90
CA ILE A 286 -12.51 -17.23 -12.21
C ILE A 286 -13.80 -16.40 -12.17
N SER A 287 -14.60 -16.55 -11.12
CA SER A 287 -15.81 -15.74 -10.91
C SER A 287 -15.50 -14.25 -10.80
N LEU A 288 -14.46 -13.90 -10.04
CA LEU A 288 -13.99 -12.53 -9.85
C LEU A 288 -13.54 -11.91 -11.19
N LEU A 289 -12.73 -12.62 -11.96
CA LEU A 289 -12.27 -12.19 -13.29
C LEU A 289 -13.44 -11.99 -14.25
N THR A 290 -14.42 -12.90 -14.24
CA THR A 290 -15.64 -12.78 -15.05
C THR A 290 -16.45 -11.53 -14.67
N GLN A 291 -16.63 -11.27 -13.37
CA GLN A 291 -17.30 -10.07 -12.89
C GLN A 291 -16.53 -8.81 -13.24
N ALA A 292 -15.20 -8.82 -13.06
CA ALA A 292 -14.33 -7.70 -13.39
C ALA A 292 -14.45 -7.28 -14.85
N PHE A 293 -14.46 -8.27 -15.75
CA PHE A 293 -14.65 -8.04 -17.17
C PHE A 293 -16.07 -7.53 -17.50
N ALA A 294 -17.10 -8.22 -17.01
CA ALA A 294 -18.49 -7.88 -17.28
C ALA A 294 -18.89 -6.49 -16.77
N GLN A 295 -18.37 -6.11 -15.59
CA GLN A 295 -18.66 -4.82 -14.95
C GLN A 295 -17.63 -3.74 -15.27
N LYS A 296 -16.61 -4.05 -16.09
CA LYS A 296 -15.55 -3.13 -16.52
C LYS A 296 -14.84 -2.45 -15.34
N TRP A 297 -14.43 -3.24 -14.34
CA TRP A 297 -13.78 -2.70 -13.11
C TRP A 297 -12.52 -1.90 -13.40
N MET A 298 -11.82 -2.21 -14.49
CA MET A 298 -10.65 -1.44 -14.94
C MET A 298 -10.96 0.03 -15.25
N ASN A 299 -12.23 0.38 -15.47
CA ASN A 299 -12.67 1.75 -15.77
C ASN A 299 -13.25 2.47 -14.52
N TYR A 300 -13.14 1.87 -13.34
CA TYR A 300 -13.61 2.49 -12.10
C TYR A 300 -12.65 3.59 -11.67
N ASP A 301 -13.20 4.61 -11.00
CA ASP A 301 -12.42 5.70 -10.43
C ASP A 301 -11.52 5.17 -9.31
N ILE A 302 -10.23 5.59 -9.31
CA ILE A 302 -9.25 5.18 -8.31
C ILE A 302 -9.04 6.33 -7.33
N ALA A 303 -9.36 6.08 -6.05
CA ALA A 303 -9.00 6.95 -4.94
C ALA A 303 -7.85 6.33 -4.13
N GLN A 304 -7.09 7.18 -3.45
CA GLN A 304 -5.99 6.76 -2.60
C GLN A 304 -6.09 7.42 -1.23
N MET A 305 -5.78 6.66 -0.19
CA MET A 305 -5.70 7.19 1.18
C MET A 305 -4.66 6.42 2.00
N VAL A 306 -4.28 7.00 3.12
CA VAL A 306 -3.44 6.35 4.13
C VAL A 306 -4.24 6.23 5.42
N MET A 307 -4.05 5.13 6.13
CA MET A 307 -4.64 4.91 7.46
C MET A 307 -3.53 4.63 8.48
N PRO A 308 -3.60 5.32 9.61
CA PRO A 308 -4.54 6.40 9.96
C PRO A 308 -4.29 7.66 9.12
N SER A 309 -5.34 8.48 8.94
CA SER A 309 -5.21 9.79 8.29
C SER A 309 -4.53 10.80 9.21
N GLU A 310 -4.07 11.90 8.62
CA GLU A 310 -3.44 12.99 9.36
C GLU A 310 -4.33 13.51 10.49
N GLY A 311 -3.75 13.70 11.67
CA GLY A 311 -4.45 14.10 12.89
C GLY A 311 -4.96 12.93 13.75
N ASN A 312 -5.03 11.71 13.22
CA ASN A 312 -5.49 10.52 13.92
C ASN A 312 -4.34 9.62 14.41
N TYR A 313 -3.11 10.13 14.41
CA TYR A 313 -1.93 9.45 14.94
C TYR A 313 -0.86 10.43 15.41
N VAL A 314 0.02 9.96 16.29
CA VAL A 314 1.23 10.68 16.72
C VAL A 314 2.43 9.75 16.68
N ALA A 315 3.60 10.31 16.36
CA ALA A 315 4.85 9.58 16.45
C ALA A 315 5.23 9.34 17.90
N ALA A 316 5.60 8.13 18.22
CA ALA A 316 5.99 7.72 19.58
C ALA A 316 7.18 6.78 19.55
N LYS A 317 7.96 6.79 20.63
CA LYS A 317 8.97 5.76 20.90
C LYS A 317 8.47 4.93 22.08
N LEU A 318 8.01 3.73 21.79
CA LEU A 318 7.43 2.83 22.79
C LEU A 318 8.32 1.62 22.99
N TYR A 319 8.38 1.13 24.23
CA TYR A 319 8.95 -0.17 24.56
C TYR A 319 7.98 -1.24 24.09
N THR A 320 8.36 -1.94 23.03
CA THR A 320 7.54 -2.98 22.44
C THR A 320 8.39 -4.17 22.02
N TYR A 321 7.76 -5.29 21.75
CA TYR A 321 8.46 -6.52 21.39
C TYR A 321 9.16 -6.39 20.04
N TYR A 322 10.47 -6.67 20.02
CA TYR A 322 11.25 -6.81 18.78
C TYR A 322 11.19 -8.24 18.26
N GLY A 323 11.37 -9.20 19.16
CA GLY A 323 11.21 -10.62 18.94
C GLY A 323 10.08 -11.19 19.80
N ARG A 324 10.11 -12.49 20.09
CA ARG A 324 9.08 -13.11 20.95
C ARG A 324 9.19 -12.72 22.42
N VAL A 325 10.37 -12.38 22.88
CA VAL A 325 10.67 -12.16 24.31
C VAL A 325 11.30 -10.79 24.54
N ALA A 326 12.22 -10.39 23.65
CA ALA A 326 12.96 -9.12 23.82
C ALA A 326 12.06 -7.91 23.58
N ARG A 327 12.14 -6.93 24.49
CA ARG A 327 11.50 -5.62 24.34
C ARG A 327 12.56 -4.56 24.13
N MET A 328 12.31 -3.65 23.20
CA MET A 328 13.18 -2.51 22.95
C MET A 328 12.36 -1.28 22.58
N GLN A 329 12.98 -0.12 22.68
CA GLN A 329 12.36 1.12 22.26
C GLN A 329 12.33 1.20 20.73
N LEU A 330 11.13 1.21 20.16
CA LEU A 330 10.92 1.29 18.72
C LEU A 330 10.10 2.53 18.36
N ASP A 331 10.42 3.13 17.21
CA ASP A 331 9.57 4.16 16.61
C ASP A 331 8.24 3.54 16.17
N THR A 332 7.14 4.11 16.66
CA THR A 332 5.77 3.62 16.46
C THR A 332 4.84 4.79 16.14
N TRP A 333 3.62 4.46 15.69
CA TRP A 333 2.51 5.40 15.56
C TRP A 333 1.44 5.02 16.57
N VAL A 334 1.17 5.87 17.53
CA VAL A 334 -0.01 5.76 18.42
C VAL A 334 -1.22 6.30 17.70
N ILE A 335 -2.29 5.52 17.62
CA ILE A 335 -3.44 5.77 16.76
C ILE A 335 -4.71 5.88 17.59
N ASP A 336 -5.57 6.83 17.24
CA ASP A 336 -6.95 6.86 17.69
C ASP A 336 -7.79 5.94 16.79
N TYR A 337 -7.80 4.65 17.13
CA TYR A 337 -8.46 3.63 16.31
C TYR A 337 -9.97 3.84 16.13
N PRO A 338 -10.77 4.24 17.15
CA PRO A 338 -12.19 4.53 16.94
C PRO A 338 -12.44 5.57 15.86
N VAL A 339 -11.66 6.66 15.85
CA VAL A 339 -11.78 7.73 14.87
C VAL A 339 -11.30 7.25 13.49
N ALA A 340 -10.15 6.60 13.42
CA ALA A 340 -9.58 6.06 12.19
C ALA A 340 -10.50 5.00 11.55
N ALA A 341 -11.06 4.10 12.35
CA ALA A 341 -11.98 3.07 11.87
C ALA A 341 -13.29 3.67 11.31
N ARG A 342 -13.87 4.66 12.00
CA ARG A 342 -15.04 5.38 11.51
C ARG A 342 -14.78 6.05 10.17
N GLU A 343 -13.64 6.72 10.03
CA GLU A 343 -13.23 7.38 8.79
C GLU A 343 -13.07 6.38 7.64
N LEU A 344 -12.39 5.25 7.89
CA LEU A 344 -12.20 4.21 6.89
C LEU A 344 -13.54 3.63 6.44
N GLN A 345 -14.45 3.31 7.36
CA GLN A 345 -15.78 2.80 7.02
C GLN A 345 -16.57 3.79 6.16
N LEU A 346 -16.53 5.09 6.49
CA LEU A 346 -17.19 6.13 5.69
C LEU A 346 -16.59 6.21 4.28
N ALA A 347 -15.28 6.11 4.15
CA ALA A 347 -14.60 6.15 2.84
C ALA A 347 -14.95 4.95 1.95
N LEU A 348 -15.01 3.74 2.51
CA LEU A 348 -15.24 2.50 1.76
C LEU A 348 -16.73 2.24 1.48
N TYR A 349 -17.58 2.51 2.45
CA TYR A 349 -18.99 2.11 2.40
C TYR A 349 -19.98 3.29 2.30
N GLY A 350 -19.52 4.53 2.55
CA GLY A 350 -20.36 5.72 2.69
C GLY A 350 -21.24 5.69 3.95
N LYS A 351 -20.97 4.75 4.86
CA LYS A 351 -21.68 4.53 6.12
C LYS A 351 -20.70 3.99 7.17
N THR A 352 -21.06 4.16 8.44
CA THR A 352 -20.33 3.61 9.58
C THR A 352 -21.29 3.06 10.62
N ASN A 353 -20.87 2.07 11.38
CA ASN A 353 -21.55 1.59 12.58
C ASN A 353 -20.82 2.02 13.87
N ILE A 354 -19.77 2.83 13.74
CA ILE A 354 -18.98 3.32 14.88
C ILE A 354 -19.57 4.64 15.37
N ASN A 355 -19.98 4.62 16.64
CA ASN A 355 -20.39 5.82 17.34
C ASN A 355 -19.29 6.21 18.33
N ILE A 356 -18.79 7.42 18.20
CA ILE A 356 -17.80 7.98 19.12
C ILE A 356 -18.56 8.86 20.12
N GLY A 357 -18.69 8.37 21.35
CA GLY A 357 -19.36 9.09 22.43
C GLY A 357 -18.58 10.31 22.91
N SER A 358 -19.23 11.16 23.72
CA SER A 358 -18.58 12.31 24.35
C SER A 358 -17.56 11.93 25.44
N ASP A 359 -17.60 10.68 25.87
CA ASP A 359 -16.71 10.06 26.86
C ASP A 359 -15.54 9.30 26.20
N HIS A 360 -15.35 9.48 24.89
CA HIS A 360 -14.25 8.87 24.16
C HIS A 360 -12.89 9.33 24.70
N VAL A 361 -12.05 8.37 25.09
CA VAL A 361 -10.66 8.59 25.49
C VAL A 361 -9.77 8.28 24.29
N SER A 362 -9.11 9.32 23.79
CA SER A 362 -8.17 9.16 22.68
C SER A 362 -6.85 8.57 23.17
N ALA A 363 -6.33 7.56 22.46
CA ALA A 363 -5.00 7.04 22.71
C ALA A 363 -3.91 8.11 22.51
N ILE A 364 -4.15 9.06 21.62
CA ILE A 364 -3.27 10.21 21.37
C ILE A 364 -3.24 11.15 22.58
N ASP A 365 -4.39 11.44 23.15
CA ASP A 365 -4.48 12.30 24.33
C ASP A 365 -3.82 11.63 25.55
N LEU A 366 -4.01 10.31 25.70
CA LEU A 366 -3.36 9.53 26.74
C LEU A 366 -1.83 9.60 26.61
N TYR A 367 -1.31 9.44 25.40
CA TYR A 367 0.12 9.56 25.12
C TYR A 367 0.65 10.98 25.38
N ASN A 368 -0.06 12.00 24.91
CA ASN A 368 0.33 13.41 25.06
C ASN A 368 0.31 13.90 26.53
N GLN A 369 -0.50 13.28 27.37
CA GLN A 369 -0.55 13.56 28.81
C GLN A 369 0.59 12.92 29.60
N GLY A 370 1.49 12.18 28.90
CA GLY A 370 2.62 11.51 29.56
C GLY A 370 2.19 10.29 30.38
N LEU A 371 0.97 9.80 30.18
CA LEU A 371 0.46 8.59 30.81
C LEU A 371 1.04 7.31 30.22
N VAL A 372 1.89 7.45 29.21
CA VAL A 372 2.74 6.42 28.65
C VAL A 372 4.19 6.88 28.83
N PRO A 373 4.92 6.45 29.85
CA PRO A 373 6.28 6.88 30.10
C PRO A 373 7.21 6.56 28.94
N THR A 374 7.97 7.55 28.48
CA THR A 374 9.11 7.34 27.61
C THR A 374 10.36 7.17 28.47
N LEU A 375 11.14 6.12 28.26
CA LEU A 375 12.43 5.97 28.91
C LEU A 375 13.39 7.10 28.50
N GLY A 376 13.91 7.79 29.53
CA GLY A 376 14.88 8.85 29.39
C GLY A 376 14.29 10.24 29.45
N GLY A 377 13.95 10.71 30.63
CA GLY A 377 13.92 12.04 31.23
C GLY A 377 13.86 13.32 30.37
N SER A 378 13.49 13.22 29.12
CA SER A 378 13.12 14.37 28.31
C SER A 378 11.63 14.26 28.05
N THR A 379 10.85 15.05 28.80
CA THR A 379 9.54 15.47 28.36
C THR A 379 9.73 16.10 26.98
N VAL A 380 9.56 15.31 25.94
CA VAL A 380 9.31 15.87 24.62
C VAL A 380 7.92 16.47 24.74
N SER A 381 7.89 17.76 25.08
CA SER A 381 6.73 18.59 24.90
C SER A 381 6.23 18.28 23.49
N GLY A 382 5.05 17.65 23.40
CA GLY A 382 4.44 17.31 22.14
C GLY A 382 4.17 18.56 21.34
N THR A 383 5.17 18.98 20.61
CA THR A 383 4.95 19.93 19.54
C THR A 383 4.20 19.12 18.51
N ARG A 384 2.88 19.31 18.49
CA ARG A 384 2.02 18.98 17.36
C ARG A 384 2.84 19.27 16.11
N ALA A 385 3.27 18.23 15.42
CA ALA A 385 3.95 18.38 14.16
C ALA A 385 2.94 19.04 13.21
N GLN A 386 2.93 20.36 13.19
CA GLN A 386 2.38 21.12 12.09
C GLN A 386 3.29 20.81 10.90
N SER A 387 2.98 19.77 10.16
CA SER A 387 3.47 19.62 8.81
C SER A 387 2.76 20.68 7.96
N SER A 388 3.30 21.88 7.96
CA SER A 388 3.06 22.82 6.88
C SER A 388 3.67 22.18 5.62
N HIS A 389 2.81 21.92 4.66
CA HIS A 389 3.00 21.51 3.26
C HIS A 389 2.66 20.04 2.94
N ALA A 390 1.36 19.76 2.98
CA ALA A 390 0.76 18.89 1.99
C ALA A 390 -0.33 19.70 1.30
N SER A 391 -0.04 20.23 0.14
CA SER A 391 -1.07 20.81 -0.74
C SER A 391 -2.09 19.72 -1.07
N PRO A 392 -3.39 19.99 -0.97
CA PRO A 392 -4.41 19.02 -1.36
C PRO A 392 -4.23 18.71 -2.85
N VAL A 393 -4.16 17.44 -3.18
CA VAL A 393 -4.26 16.99 -4.58
C VAL A 393 -5.65 17.38 -5.06
N GLN A 394 -5.71 18.45 -5.85
CA GLN A 394 -6.93 18.88 -6.53
C GLN A 394 -7.35 17.78 -7.50
N THR A 395 -8.55 17.26 -7.27
CA THR A 395 -9.32 16.54 -8.28
C THR A 395 -9.58 17.51 -9.44
N SER A 396 -9.02 17.20 -10.60
CA SER A 396 -9.31 17.93 -11.84
C SER A 396 -10.76 17.68 -12.26
N GLY A 397 -11.65 18.58 -11.87
CA GLY A 397 -12.94 18.75 -12.50
C GLY A 397 -12.72 19.47 -13.84
N VAL A 398 -13.24 18.88 -14.90
CA VAL A 398 -13.32 19.51 -16.22
C VAL A 398 -14.34 20.64 -16.12
N GLU A 399 -13.88 21.88 -16.06
CA GLU A 399 -14.72 23.05 -16.30
C GLU A 399 -14.55 23.55 -17.72
N THR A 400 -15.67 23.61 -18.41
CA THR A 400 -15.84 24.17 -19.74
C THR A 400 -15.67 25.69 -19.69
N ARG A 401 -14.81 26.18 -20.54
CA ARG A 401 -14.46 27.60 -20.75
C ARG A 401 -15.50 28.29 -21.60
N PRO A 402 -15.96 29.49 -21.27
CA PRO A 402 -16.48 30.45 -22.25
C PRO A 402 -15.34 31.32 -22.81
N THR A 403 -15.39 31.50 -24.11
CA THR A 403 -14.55 32.32 -24.96
C THR A 403 -14.83 33.81 -24.74
N GLU A 404 -13.82 34.61 -24.51
CA GLU A 404 -13.85 36.05 -24.89
C GLU A 404 -12.47 36.49 -25.35
N ALA A 405 -12.49 37.35 -26.39
CA ALA A 405 -11.40 37.77 -27.27
C ALA A 405 -10.71 39.05 -26.78
N PRO A 406 -9.68 39.55 -27.51
CA PRO A 406 -8.53 40.25 -26.94
C PRO A 406 -8.63 41.77 -27.01
N THR A 407 -7.87 42.46 -26.16
CA THR A 407 -7.50 43.89 -26.36
C THR A 407 -6.00 44.06 -26.24
N GLU A 408 -5.46 44.72 -27.29
CA GLU A 408 -4.11 45.22 -27.48
C GLU A 408 -3.78 46.42 -26.56
N HIS A 409 -2.51 46.60 -26.26
CA HIS A 409 -1.70 47.83 -26.29
C HIS A 409 -0.34 47.54 -25.63
N GLU A 410 0.73 47.55 -26.35
CA GLU A 410 1.62 48.53 -26.97
C GLU A 410 2.76 49.01 -26.06
N THR A 411 3.99 48.90 -26.62
CA THR A 411 5.24 49.64 -26.44
C THR A 411 6.00 49.51 -25.11
N ALA A 412 7.30 49.41 -25.02
CA ALA A 412 8.45 49.68 -25.85
C ALA A 412 9.70 49.01 -25.25
N SER A 413 10.62 48.64 -26.12
CA SER A 413 12.04 48.37 -25.86
C SER A 413 12.82 49.67 -25.69
N PRO A 414 14.01 49.72 -25.08
CA PRO A 414 15.18 49.59 -25.94
C PRO A 414 16.40 48.85 -25.36
N ALA A 415 17.18 48.41 -26.31
CA ALA A 415 18.49 47.86 -26.44
C ALA A 415 19.64 48.50 -25.66
N ALA A 416 20.71 47.70 -25.46
CA ALA A 416 22.13 47.97 -25.81
C ALA A 416 22.99 46.79 -25.34
N GLU A 417 23.58 46.23 -26.14
CA GLU A 417 24.87 45.82 -26.76
C GLU A 417 26.04 45.42 -25.82
N PRO A 418 27.07 44.73 -26.35
CA PRO A 418 27.79 43.64 -25.68
C PRO A 418 29.24 44.04 -25.35
N VAL A 419 29.89 43.25 -24.46
CA VAL A 419 31.36 43.35 -24.28
C VAL A 419 31.98 41.95 -24.31
N THR A 420 32.67 41.76 -25.38
CA THR A 420 33.93 41.05 -25.75
C THR A 420 34.57 40.04 -24.78
N ALA A 421 35.03 39.01 -25.43
CA ALA A 421 35.89 37.92 -25.10
C ALA A 421 37.26 38.26 -24.50
N ALA A 422 37.81 37.33 -23.70
CA ALA A 422 39.23 37.04 -23.63
C ALA A 422 39.44 35.59 -23.17
N GLU A 423 40.00 34.78 -24.04
CA GLU A 423 40.79 33.59 -23.79
C GLU A 423 42.28 34.00 -23.70
N PRO A 424 43.22 33.04 -23.50
CA PRO A 424 43.44 32.12 -22.40
C PRO A 424 44.86 32.27 -21.82
N GLU A 425 45.22 31.62 -20.73
CA GLU A 425 46.62 31.27 -20.43
C GLU A 425 46.75 29.87 -19.81
N GLU A 426 47.65 29.11 -20.46
CA GLU A 426 48.20 27.83 -20.02
C GLU A 426 49.18 28.05 -18.86
N ALA A 427 49.37 27.05 -18.01
CA ALA A 427 50.60 26.30 -17.80
C ALA A 427 50.75 25.76 -16.35
N ASN A 428 51.05 24.46 -16.28
CA ASN A 428 52.03 23.77 -15.42
C ASN A 428 51.96 23.91 -13.87
N ASP A 429 51.62 22.88 -13.17
CA ASP A 429 52.52 21.76 -12.71
C ASP A 429 51.66 20.62 -12.17
#